data_76212e539bc8711705bde086df6ca643
#
_entry.id   76212e539bc8711705bde086df6ca643
#
_cell.length_a   1.000
_cell.length_b   1.000
_cell.length_c   1.000
_cell.angle_alpha   90.00
_cell.angle_beta   90.00
_cell.angle_gamma   90.00
#
_symmetry.space_group_name_H-M   'P 1'
#
loop_
_entity.id
_entity.type
_entity.pdbx_description
1 polymer ?
#
loop_
_entity_poly.entity_id
_entity_poly.type
_entity_poly.pdbx_seq_one_letter_code
_entity_poly.pdbx_strand_id
1 'polypeptide(L)'
;MDHAYWPFVTTKLYLNQTGDLDILDQKVAYFKDPQAKRGTAGDAEWTPAYGMRQKDVNGNIYEGTVLEHLLLQNLCAFYEAGEHGMMRLRGADWNDALDMAAEKGESVAFTCAYIGNLRDLADTLEKYEAASGKKEITLAKEMEILIRQDRTSYDSAEKRNVVLNNYVSQCVHNISGEQISVDISTLVQNLRERADWYTGLIRTQEWVTDENGNGWFNGYYDNHGRPVEGKRDNHVRMMLTGQVFSVMGNVADDAQTAAITKSADLYLYKKEVGGYRLNTDFKEEKFDLGRMFGFAYGEKENGAVFSHMTVMYANALYQRGFVKEGYKALYTLFEQAMNTPVSLMYPGIPEYFDADGKGKYPYLTGAASWYMMTMVTQIFGFRGEWGDLVLEPKILLRQFDESGNYSAQFPFRGQTYAVVYQNPQKKEYGDYRITEVWLDGQRYAGETNTGICIPFAVLEGKENHTLRIVLG
;
A
#
# COMPACT_ATOMS: atom_id res chain seq x y z
N MET A 1 8.50 -10.69 -1.04
CA MET A 1 7.73 -10.00 -2.09
C MET A 1 7.49 -8.53 -1.79
N ASP A 2 7.06 -8.20 -0.61
CA ASP A 2 6.73 -6.85 -0.14
C ASP A 2 7.94 -5.89 -0.07
N HIS A 3 9.15 -6.39 0.17
CA HIS A 3 10.37 -5.56 0.28
C HIS A 3 10.62 -4.65 -0.94
N ALA A 4 10.19 -5.04 -2.13
CA ALA A 4 10.30 -4.20 -3.33
C ALA A 4 9.10 -3.25 -3.52
N TYR A 5 8.02 -3.42 -2.75
CA TYR A 5 6.84 -2.57 -2.75
C TYR A 5 7.02 -1.31 -1.89
N TRP A 6 7.49 -1.49 -0.65
CA TRP A 6 7.56 -0.42 0.35
C TRP A 6 8.54 0.72 0.04
N PRO A 7 9.68 0.51 -0.67
CA PRO A 7 10.57 1.62 -1.03
C PRO A 7 9.86 2.71 -1.82
N PHE A 8 9.02 2.35 -2.79
CA PHE A 8 8.27 3.37 -3.54
C PHE A 8 7.21 4.05 -2.69
N VAL A 9 6.44 3.31 -1.88
CA VAL A 9 5.45 3.89 -0.95
C VAL A 9 6.12 4.90 0.00
N THR A 10 7.27 4.55 0.56
CA THR A 10 8.03 5.43 1.45
C THR A 10 8.55 6.66 0.71
N THR A 11 9.07 6.49 -0.50
CA THR A 11 9.53 7.60 -1.33
C THR A 11 8.37 8.55 -1.68
N LYS A 12 7.20 8.01 -2.03
CA LYS A 12 6.00 8.83 -2.31
C LYS A 12 5.57 9.65 -1.08
N LEU A 13 5.59 9.04 0.12
CA LEU A 13 5.32 9.77 1.36
C LEU A 13 6.33 10.89 1.59
N TYR A 14 7.60 10.64 1.33
CA TYR A 14 8.65 11.65 1.41
C TYR A 14 8.42 12.79 0.41
N LEU A 15 8.17 12.47 -0.86
CA LEU A 15 7.89 13.46 -1.91
C LEU A 15 6.66 14.32 -1.56
N ASN A 16 5.61 13.68 -1.06
CA ASN A 16 4.40 14.37 -0.65
C ASN A 16 4.66 15.33 0.53
N GLN A 17 5.46 14.89 1.51
CA GLN A 17 5.76 15.68 2.69
C GLN A 17 6.73 16.85 2.41
N THR A 18 7.68 16.66 1.49
CA THR A 18 8.79 17.60 1.29
C THR A 18 8.71 18.41 -0.01
N GLY A 19 8.13 17.83 -1.06
CA GLY A 19 8.21 18.37 -2.42
C GLY A 19 9.59 18.19 -3.09
N ASP A 20 10.52 17.45 -2.44
CA ASP A 20 11.89 17.25 -2.93
C ASP A 20 11.92 16.20 -4.06
N LEU A 21 11.64 16.63 -5.27
CA LEU A 21 11.72 15.78 -6.47
C LEU A 21 13.17 15.49 -6.91
N ASP A 22 14.16 16.25 -6.43
CA ASP A 22 15.57 16.06 -6.80
C ASP A 22 16.13 14.74 -6.28
N ILE A 23 15.53 14.16 -5.22
CA ILE A 23 15.88 12.83 -4.72
C ILE A 23 15.76 11.76 -5.81
N LEU A 24 14.84 11.92 -6.76
CA LEU A 24 14.64 10.97 -7.85
C LEU A 24 15.84 10.87 -8.80
N ASP A 25 16.64 11.92 -8.90
CA ASP A 25 17.85 12.00 -9.72
C ASP A 25 19.12 11.52 -8.98
N GLN A 26 19.05 11.29 -7.67
CA GLN A 26 20.21 10.85 -6.89
C GLN A 26 20.65 9.46 -7.34
N LYS A 27 21.97 9.29 -7.55
CA LYS A 27 22.55 8.04 -8.00
C LYS A 27 22.91 7.15 -6.81
N VAL A 28 22.53 5.88 -6.91
CA VAL A 28 22.77 4.84 -5.89
C VAL A 28 23.27 3.58 -6.58
N ALA A 29 24.27 2.92 -5.98
CA ALA A 29 24.78 1.65 -6.48
C ALA A 29 23.79 0.52 -6.18
N TYR A 30 23.63 -0.41 -7.12
CA TYR A 30 22.86 -1.64 -6.89
C TYR A 30 23.62 -2.61 -6.00
N PHE A 31 22.90 -3.22 -5.06
CA PHE A 31 23.42 -4.33 -4.28
C PHE A 31 23.61 -5.56 -5.16
N LYS A 32 24.68 -6.32 -4.92
CA LYS A 32 25.02 -7.54 -5.65
C LYS A 32 25.53 -8.61 -4.70
N ASP A 33 24.96 -9.79 -4.84
CA ASP A 33 25.39 -11.03 -4.21
C ASP A 33 25.27 -12.20 -5.23
N PRO A 34 25.52 -13.46 -4.84
CA PRO A 34 25.39 -14.59 -5.76
C PRO A 34 23.95 -14.91 -6.16
N GLN A 35 22.94 -14.27 -5.55
CA GLN A 35 21.54 -14.54 -5.88
C GLN A 35 21.05 -13.67 -7.02
N ALA A 36 20.18 -14.21 -7.84
CA ALA A 36 19.45 -13.51 -8.87
C ALA A 36 17.97 -13.95 -8.88
N LYS A 37 17.10 -13.19 -9.50
CA LYS A 37 15.69 -13.49 -9.68
C LYS A 37 15.00 -13.97 -8.38
N ARG A 38 15.06 -13.14 -7.33
CA ARG A 38 14.49 -13.46 -5.99
C ARG A 38 14.95 -14.82 -5.44
N GLY A 39 16.24 -15.13 -5.62
CA GLY A 39 16.85 -16.36 -5.10
C GLY A 39 16.52 -17.64 -5.87
N THR A 40 15.85 -17.54 -7.04
CA THR A 40 15.54 -18.72 -7.87
C THR A 40 16.54 -18.94 -9.00
N ALA A 41 17.50 -18.05 -9.18
CA ALA A 41 18.64 -18.20 -10.05
C ALA A 41 19.89 -17.71 -9.32
N GLY A 42 21.07 -18.15 -9.75
CA GLY A 42 22.33 -17.76 -9.16
C GLY A 42 23.32 -17.23 -10.22
N ASP A 43 24.21 -16.37 -9.76
CA ASP A 43 25.39 -15.93 -10.52
C ASP A 43 26.56 -16.86 -10.19
N ALA A 44 26.86 -17.78 -11.10
CA ALA A 44 27.94 -18.76 -10.93
C ALA A 44 29.35 -18.14 -11.01
N GLU A 45 29.48 -16.91 -11.52
CA GLU A 45 30.73 -16.19 -11.65
C GLU A 45 31.02 -15.30 -10.43
N TRP A 46 29.99 -15.03 -9.60
CA TRP A 46 30.19 -14.19 -8.44
C TRP A 46 31.08 -14.86 -7.38
N THR A 47 32.00 -14.08 -6.83
CA THR A 47 32.85 -14.49 -5.71
C THR A 47 32.93 -13.34 -4.71
N PRO A 48 33.35 -13.56 -3.46
CA PRO A 48 33.56 -12.47 -2.50
C PRO A 48 34.52 -11.37 -2.99
N ALA A 49 35.44 -11.69 -3.88
CA ALA A 49 36.37 -10.71 -4.50
C ALA A 49 35.65 -9.76 -5.48
N TYR A 50 34.49 -10.14 -6.00
CA TYR A 50 33.64 -9.25 -6.81
C TYR A 50 33.13 -8.06 -5.94
N GLY A 51 32.83 -8.31 -4.69
CA GLY A 51 32.23 -7.34 -3.79
C GLY A 51 30.70 -7.33 -3.84
N MET A 52 30.09 -6.37 -3.15
CA MET A 52 28.64 -6.30 -2.93
C MET A 52 27.95 -5.18 -3.75
N ARG A 53 28.58 -4.73 -4.84
CA ARG A 53 28.00 -3.71 -5.72
C ARG A 53 28.04 -4.18 -7.16
N GLN A 54 26.92 -3.95 -7.88
CA GLN A 54 26.82 -4.30 -9.30
C GLN A 54 27.88 -3.56 -10.12
N LYS A 55 28.53 -4.25 -11.03
CA LYS A 55 29.52 -3.69 -11.95
C LYS A 55 29.09 -3.77 -13.40
N ASP A 56 29.66 -2.87 -14.21
CA ASP A 56 29.59 -2.94 -15.64
C ASP A 56 30.64 -3.94 -16.22
N VAL A 57 30.59 -4.17 -17.51
CA VAL A 57 31.54 -5.04 -18.23
C VAL A 57 32.99 -4.54 -18.16
N ASN A 58 33.24 -3.29 -17.79
CA ASN A 58 34.57 -2.69 -17.63
C ASN A 58 35.05 -2.78 -16.17
N GLY A 59 34.25 -3.34 -15.26
CA GLY A 59 34.57 -3.46 -13.84
C GLY A 59 34.26 -2.22 -12.98
N ASN A 60 33.63 -1.18 -13.54
CA ASN A 60 33.22 0.00 -12.79
C ASN A 60 31.92 -0.30 -12.04
N ILE A 61 31.76 0.29 -10.83
CA ILE A 61 30.51 0.22 -10.11
C ILE A 61 29.44 0.98 -10.90
N TYR A 62 28.31 0.34 -11.17
CA TYR A 62 27.16 0.97 -11.80
C TYR A 62 26.26 1.63 -10.75
N GLU A 63 25.87 2.87 -11.03
CA GLU A 63 24.94 3.64 -10.19
C GLU A 63 23.75 4.10 -11.03
N GLY A 64 22.58 3.62 -10.68
CA GLY A 64 21.29 4.08 -11.22
C GLY A 64 20.70 5.20 -10.38
N THR A 65 19.76 5.96 -10.94
CA THR A 65 19.01 6.95 -10.17
C THR A 65 18.03 6.26 -9.21
N VAL A 66 17.60 6.94 -8.14
CA VAL A 66 16.55 6.44 -7.25
C VAL A 66 15.30 6.09 -8.08
N LEU A 67 14.93 6.93 -9.06
CA LEU A 67 13.81 6.63 -9.96
C LEU A 67 14.01 5.33 -10.75
N GLU A 68 15.24 5.06 -11.24
CA GLU A 68 15.58 3.81 -11.94
C GLU A 68 15.37 2.59 -11.01
N HIS A 69 15.84 2.66 -9.76
CA HIS A 69 15.64 1.59 -8.77
C HIS A 69 14.15 1.32 -8.52
N LEU A 70 13.35 2.37 -8.36
CA LEU A 70 11.91 2.24 -8.10
C LEU A 70 11.15 1.64 -9.29
N LEU A 71 11.48 2.07 -10.51
CA LEU A 71 10.92 1.50 -11.74
C LEU A 71 11.30 0.03 -11.87
N LEU A 72 12.57 -0.31 -11.68
CA LEU A 72 13.06 -1.67 -11.79
C LEU A 72 12.35 -2.63 -10.82
N GLN A 73 12.23 -2.26 -9.55
CA GLN A 73 11.57 -3.07 -8.53
C GLN A 73 10.13 -3.40 -8.91
N ASN A 74 9.37 -2.40 -9.35
CA ASN A 74 7.96 -2.58 -9.69
C ASN A 74 7.76 -3.33 -11.01
N LEU A 75 8.60 -3.09 -12.02
CA LEU A 75 8.54 -3.81 -13.30
C LEU A 75 8.96 -5.28 -13.16
N CYS A 76 10.01 -5.58 -12.40
CA CYS A 76 10.40 -6.97 -12.15
C CYS A 76 9.29 -7.75 -11.44
N ALA A 77 8.61 -7.14 -10.45
CA ALA A 77 7.46 -7.74 -9.79
C ALA A 77 6.30 -7.99 -10.77
N PHE A 78 5.99 -7.04 -11.66
CA PHE A 78 4.97 -7.20 -12.69
C PHE A 78 5.23 -8.41 -13.60
N TYR A 79 6.49 -8.67 -13.96
CA TYR A 79 6.85 -9.77 -14.87
C TYR A 79 7.02 -11.12 -14.17
N GLU A 80 7.16 -11.19 -12.86
CA GLU A 80 7.29 -12.45 -12.11
C GLU A 80 5.91 -13.06 -11.81
N ALA A 81 5.29 -13.67 -12.83
CA ALA A 81 3.94 -14.22 -12.74
C ALA A 81 3.91 -15.74 -12.49
N GLY A 82 2.92 -16.17 -11.69
CA GLY A 82 2.55 -17.58 -11.51
C GLY A 82 1.59 -18.09 -12.60
N GLU A 83 1.07 -19.31 -12.41
CA GLU A 83 0.23 -20.00 -13.41
C GLU A 83 -1.08 -19.26 -13.69
N HIS A 84 -1.65 -18.57 -12.69
CA HIS A 84 -2.90 -17.81 -12.82
C HIS A 84 -2.65 -16.35 -13.24
N GLY A 85 -1.40 -16.01 -13.46
CA GLY A 85 -1.01 -14.66 -13.85
C GLY A 85 -0.84 -13.70 -12.71
N MET A 86 -0.99 -14.10 -11.46
CA MET A 86 -0.69 -13.25 -10.30
C MET A 86 0.80 -13.31 -9.96
N MET A 87 1.28 -12.35 -9.18
CA MET A 87 2.69 -12.33 -8.77
C MET A 87 3.02 -13.51 -7.87
N ARG A 88 4.15 -14.17 -8.12
CA ARG A 88 4.57 -15.32 -7.32
C ARG A 88 4.84 -14.93 -5.87
N LEU A 89 4.28 -15.74 -4.95
CA LEU A 89 4.43 -15.54 -3.50
C LEU A 89 5.88 -15.82 -3.06
N ARG A 90 6.49 -16.90 -3.55
CA ARG A 90 7.83 -17.33 -3.14
C ARG A 90 7.91 -17.60 -1.64
N GLY A 91 8.76 -16.89 -0.91
CA GLY A 91 8.94 -17.08 0.51
C GLY A 91 7.94 -16.36 1.41
N ALA A 92 7.11 -15.50 0.94
CA ALA A 92 5.98 -14.82 1.57
C ALA A 92 5.75 -13.41 1.01
N ASP A 93 4.71 -12.73 1.51
CA ASP A 93 4.48 -11.29 1.33
C ASP A 93 4.46 -10.55 2.69
N TRP A 94 3.56 -9.58 2.92
CA TRP A 94 3.40 -8.93 4.22
C TRP A 94 3.13 -9.94 5.35
N ASN A 95 2.40 -11.00 5.03
CA ASN A 95 2.22 -12.12 5.95
C ASN A 95 3.37 -13.11 5.76
N ASP A 96 4.43 -12.93 6.53
CA ASP A 96 5.65 -13.74 6.46
C ASP A 96 5.44 -15.20 6.92
N ALA A 97 4.27 -15.53 7.44
CA ALA A 97 3.87 -16.88 7.77
C ALA A 97 3.17 -17.64 6.61
N LEU A 98 3.08 -17.04 5.42
CA LEU A 98 2.68 -17.68 4.16
C LEU A 98 3.90 -18.19 3.37
N ASP A 99 4.80 -18.90 4.02
CA ASP A 99 6.17 -19.19 3.57
C ASP A 99 6.37 -20.59 2.97
N MET A 100 5.28 -21.37 2.80
CA MET A 100 5.37 -22.76 2.35
C MET A 100 4.83 -23.01 0.93
N ALA A 101 4.52 -21.93 0.19
CA ALA A 101 4.01 -22.02 -1.18
C ALA A 101 5.02 -21.47 -2.21
N ALA A 102 6.30 -21.81 -2.05
CA ALA A 102 7.40 -21.20 -2.81
C ALA A 102 7.38 -21.52 -4.31
N GLU A 103 6.83 -22.69 -4.73
CA GLU A 103 6.88 -23.16 -6.11
C GLU A 103 5.71 -22.62 -6.95
N LYS A 104 4.46 -22.78 -6.45
CA LYS A 104 3.25 -22.41 -7.20
C LYS A 104 2.42 -21.32 -6.55
N GLY A 105 2.73 -20.96 -5.29
CA GLY A 105 2.00 -19.90 -4.60
C GLY A 105 2.03 -18.58 -5.32
N GLU A 106 0.88 -17.90 -5.32
CA GLU A 106 0.71 -16.56 -5.89
C GLU A 106 0.02 -15.64 -4.87
N SER A 107 0.40 -14.37 -4.87
CA SER A 107 -0.24 -13.34 -4.06
C SER A 107 -1.06 -12.40 -4.93
N VAL A 108 -2.37 -12.58 -4.93
CA VAL A 108 -3.32 -11.63 -5.52
C VAL A 108 -3.29 -10.33 -4.71
N ALA A 109 -3.15 -10.43 -3.38
CA ALA A 109 -3.03 -9.29 -2.47
C ALA A 109 -1.93 -8.32 -2.91
N PHE A 110 -0.69 -8.82 -3.06
CA PHE A 110 0.43 -7.96 -3.48
C PHE A 110 0.41 -7.63 -4.97
N THR A 111 -0.22 -8.43 -5.80
CA THR A 111 -0.50 -8.02 -7.19
C THR A 111 -1.35 -6.75 -7.21
N CYS A 112 -2.39 -6.66 -6.37
CA CYS A 112 -3.20 -5.44 -6.22
C CYS A 112 -2.37 -4.25 -5.70
N ALA A 113 -1.48 -4.48 -4.73
CA ALA A 113 -0.59 -3.46 -4.18
C ALA A 113 0.32 -2.88 -5.28
N TYR A 114 0.99 -3.72 -6.05
CA TYR A 114 1.88 -3.28 -7.13
C TYR A 114 1.13 -2.58 -8.28
N ILE A 115 -0.13 -2.93 -8.54
CA ILE A 115 -0.97 -2.19 -9.49
C ILE A 115 -1.15 -0.73 -9.02
N GLY A 116 -1.37 -0.53 -7.73
CA GLY A 116 -1.39 0.79 -7.12
C GLY A 116 -0.07 1.54 -7.35
N ASN A 117 1.07 0.89 -7.08
CA ASN A 117 2.38 1.48 -7.31
C ASN A 117 2.62 1.86 -8.78
N LEU A 118 2.17 1.06 -9.77
CA LEU A 118 2.33 1.39 -11.18
C LEU A 118 1.59 2.69 -11.55
N ARG A 119 0.38 2.90 -11.02
CA ARG A 119 -0.37 4.15 -11.20
C ARG A 119 0.32 5.32 -10.53
N ASP A 120 0.74 5.14 -9.29
CA ASP A 120 1.43 6.16 -8.51
C ASP A 120 2.80 6.54 -9.09
N LEU A 121 3.52 5.59 -9.71
CA LEU A 121 4.75 5.85 -10.46
C LEU A 121 4.46 6.69 -11.71
N ALA A 122 3.38 6.40 -12.43
CA ALA A 122 2.96 7.21 -13.56
C ALA A 122 2.65 8.65 -13.14
N ASP A 123 1.90 8.84 -12.06
CA ASP A 123 1.59 10.18 -11.51
C ASP A 123 2.86 10.90 -11.02
N THR A 124 3.80 10.16 -10.43
CA THR A 124 5.10 10.69 -9.99
C THR A 124 5.93 11.18 -11.17
N LEU A 125 5.96 10.43 -12.28
CA LEU A 125 6.66 10.81 -13.50
C LEU A 125 6.06 12.06 -14.15
N GLU A 126 4.73 12.18 -14.21
CA GLU A 126 4.06 13.39 -14.72
C GLU A 126 4.40 14.61 -13.86
N LYS A 127 4.39 14.45 -12.54
CA LYS A 127 4.76 15.53 -11.63
C LYS A 127 6.23 15.92 -11.77
N TYR A 128 7.13 14.93 -11.91
CA TYR A 128 8.54 15.13 -12.14
C TYR A 128 8.80 15.86 -13.47
N GLU A 129 8.13 15.45 -14.56
CA GLU A 129 8.20 16.13 -15.86
C GLU A 129 7.76 17.60 -15.74
N ALA A 130 6.61 17.83 -15.11
CA ALA A 130 6.05 19.17 -14.96
C ALA A 130 6.95 20.10 -14.14
N ALA A 131 7.58 19.58 -13.07
CA ALA A 131 8.42 20.37 -12.18
C ALA A 131 9.83 20.59 -12.72
N SER A 132 10.45 19.56 -13.33
CA SER A 132 11.83 19.62 -13.83
C SER A 132 11.95 20.17 -15.27
N GLY A 133 10.87 20.12 -16.05
CA GLY A 133 10.85 20.42 -17.48
C GLY A 133 11.52 19.35 -18.35
N LYS A 134 12.06 18.28 -17.76
CA LYS A 134 12.67 17.16 -18.49
C LYS A 134 11.59 16.34 -19.20
N LYS A 135 11.81 16.00 -20.47
CA LYS A 135 10.90 15.15 -21.24
C LYS A 135 11.32 13.69 -21.27
N GLU A 136 12.56 13.43 -20.89
CA GLU A 136 13.18 12.12 -20.93
C GLU A 136 13.90 11.83 -19.62
N ILE A 137 14.00 10.54 -19.28
CA ILE A 137 14.83 10.01 -18.20
C ILE A 137 15.89 9.06 -18.76
N THR A 138 17.00 8.95 -18.06
CA THR A 138 18.09 8.05 -18.43
C THR A 138 18.06 6.82 -17.54
N LEU A 139 18.05 5.63 -18.14
CA LEU A 139 18.00 4.33 -17.46
C LEU A 139 19.07 3.39 -18.00
N ALA A 140 19.40 2.34 -17.23
CA ALA A 140 20.22 1.24 -17.70
C ALA A 140 19.64 0.65 -19.01
N LYS A 141 20.48 0.37 -19.98
CA LYS A 141 20.09 -0.16 -21.30
C LYS A 141 19.27 -1.44 -21.17
N GLU A 142 19.61 -2.30 -20.24
CA GLU A 142 18.91 -3.56 -20.01
C GLU A 142 17.46 -3.37 -19.60
N MET A 143 17.09 -2.24 -19.02
CA MET A 143 15.69 -1.93 -18.67
C MET A 143 14.80 -1.74 -19.89
N GLU A 144 15.36 -1.53 -21.08
CA GLU A 144 14.63 -1.51 -22.34
C GLU A 144 13.77 -2.78 -22.51
N ILE A 145 14.30 -3.94 -22.07
CA ILE A 145 13.62 -5.24 -22.12
C ILE A 145 12.31 -5.23 -21.30
N LEU A 146 12.28 -4.51 -20.18
CA LEU A 146 11.11 -4.43 -19.31
C LEU A 146 10.10 -3.34 -19.75
N ILE A 147 10.60 -2.26 -20.36
CA ILE A 147 9.80 -1.07 -20.66
C ILE A 147 9.16 -1.16 -22.04
N ARG A 148 9.93 -1.50 -23.08
CA ARG A 148 9.47 -1.50 -24.47
C ARG A 148 8.71 -2.78 -24.84
N GLN A 149 7.68 -3.11 -24.06
CA GLN A 149 6.82 -4.27 -24.27
C GLN A 149 5.40 -3.82 -24.61
N ASP A 150 4.88 -4.30 -25.70
CA ASP A 150 3.47 -4.17 -26.01
C ASP A 150 2.61 -5.17 -25.22
N ARG A 151 1.29 -5.01 -25.27
CA ARG A 151 0.37 -5.87 -24.52
C ARG A 151 0.49 -7.35 -24.89
N THR A 152 0.85 -7.68 -26.12
CA THR A 152 0.96 -9.07 -26.57
C THR A 152 2.14 -9.80 -25.93
N SER A 153 3.09 -9.05 -25.37
CA SER A 153 4.28 -9.57 -24.69
C SER A 153 4.04 -9.87 -23.22
N TYR A 154 2.91 -9.45 -22.63
CA TYR A 154 2.61 -9.66 -21.22
C TYR A 154 1.18 -10.15 -20.93
N ASP A 155 0.44 -10.54 -21.96
CA ASP A 155 -0.95 -11.03 -21.86
C ASP A 155 -1.06 -12.46 -21.25
N SER A 156 0.05 -13.15 -21.04
CA SER A 156 0.12 -14.42 -20.33
C SER A 156 1.29 -14.49 -19.35
N ALA A 157 1.16 -15.39 -18.34
CA ALA A 157 2.22 -15.63 -17.37
C ALA A 157 3.52 -16.11 -18.01
N GLU A 158 3.45 -16.99 -19.01
CA GLU A 158 4.61 -17.50 -19.73
C GLU A 158 5.37 -16.39 -20.43
N LYS A 159 4.68 -15.53 -21.17
CA LYS A 159 5.30 -14.40 -21.88
C LYS A 159 5.96 -13.42 -20.91
N ARG A 160 5.30 -13.09 -19.79
CA ARG A 160 5.90 -12.26 -18.75
C ARG A 160 7.18 -12.87 -18.19
N ASN A 161 7.15 -14.15 -17.85
CA ASN A 161 8.35 -14.85 -17.37
C ASN A 161 9.47 -14.91 -18.43
N VAL A 162 9.15 -14.99 -19.73
CA VAL A 162 10.15 -14.88 -20.81
C VAL A 162 10.82 -13.51 -20.79
N VAL A 163 10.06 -12.43 -20.69
CA VAL A 163 10.60 -11.06 -20.59
C VAL A 163 11.52 -10.92 -19.37
N LEU A 164 11.05 -11.37 -18.20
CA LEU A 164 11.87 -11.32 -16.98
C LEU A 164 13.15 -12.13 -17.08
N ASN A 165 13.06 -13.35 -17.62
CA ASN A 165 14.24 -14.22 -17.79
C ASN A 165 15.26 -13.59 -18.75
N ASN A 166 14.78 -12.97 -19.83
CA ASN A 166 15.65 -12.25 -20.77
C ASN A 166 16.37 -11.09 -20.06
N TYR A 167 15.65 -10.26 -19.29
CA TYR A 167 16.25 -9.21 -18.50
C TYR A 167 17.30 -9.75 -17.52
N VAL A 168 16.95 -10.74 -16.72
CA VAL A 168 17.86 -11.33 -15.72
C VAL A 168 19.11 -11.89 -16.38
N SER A 169 19.01 -12.53 -17.55
CA SER A 169 20.17 -13.09 -18.27
C SER A 169 21.16 -12.02 -18.71
N GLN A 170 20.71 -10.78 -18.93
CA GLN A 170 21.60 -9.65 -19.28
C GLN A 170 22.29 -9.01 -18.07
N CYS A 171 21.72 -9.23 -16.84
CA CYS A 171 22.17 -8.56 -15.62
C CYS A 171 22.77 -9.51 -14.59
N VAL A 172 22.81 -10.84 -14.86
CA VAL A 172 23.12 -11.84 -13.84
C VAL A 172 24.51 -11.68 -13.24
N HIS A 173 25.53 -11.28 -14.01
CA HIS A 173 26.88 -11.01 -13.52
C HIS A 173 27.21 -9.53 -13.62
N ASN A 174 27.52 -9.04 -14.82
CA ASN A 174 27.76 -7.63 -15.11
C ASN A 174 26.69 -7.09 -16.04
N ILE A 175 26.43 -5.79 -15.95
CA ILE A 175 25.60 -5.08 -16.93
C ILE A 175 26.49 -4.42 -17.98
N SER A 176 25.92 -3.97 -19.10
CA SER A 176 26.68 -3.30 -20.16
C SER A 176 27.35 -2.01 -19.71
N GLY A 177 26.74 -1.28 -18.74
CA GLY A 177 27.10 0.07 -18.37
C GLY A 177 26.60 1.13 -19.36
N GLU A 178 25.91 0.70 -20.43
CA GLU A 178 25.28 1.61 -21.38
C GLU A 178 23.95 2.12 -20.82
N GLN A 179 23.55 3.29 -21.28
CA GLN A 179 22.30 3.93 -20.87
C GLN A 179 21.43 4.25 -22.08
N ILE A 180 20.11 4.26 -21.87
CA ILE A 180 19.10 4.69 -22.85
C ILE A 180 18.36 5.91 -22.34
N SER A 181 17.88 6.73 -23.27
CA SER A 181 16.89 7.77 -23.02
C SER A 181 15.50 7.22 -23.24
N VAL A 182 14.58 7.49 -22.30
CA VAL A 182 13.20 7.05 -22.34
C VAL A 182 12.29 8.25 -22.19
N ASP A 183 11.38 8.45 -23.15
CA ASP A 183 10.36 9.49 -23.10
C ASP A 183 9.39 9.25 -21.94
N ILE A 184 9.19 10.29 -21.10
CA ILE A 184 8.39 10.19 -19.88
C ILE A 184 6.92 9.92 -20.21
N SER A 185 6.35 10.59 -21.22
CA SER A 185 4.94 10.45 -21.57
C SER A 185 4.62 9.02 -22.05
N THR A 186 5.52 8.44 -22.83
CA THR A 186 5.42 7.05 -23.28
C THR A 186 5.51 6.07 -22.10
N LEU A 187 6.43 6.32 -21.15
CA LEU A 187 6.56 5.47 -19.96
C LEU A 187 5.33 5.55 -19.07
N VAL A 188 4.80 6.75 -18.84
CA VAL A 188 3.55 6.99 -18.10
C VAL A 188 2.39 6.19 -18.70
N GLN A 189 2.20 6.28 -20.01
CA GLN A 189 1.17 5.52 -20.71
C GLN A 189 1.35 4.01 -20.51
N ASN A 190 2.56 3.51 -20.68
CA ASN A 190 2.90 2.10 -20.51
C ASN A 190 2.61 1.58 -19.10
N LEU A 191 2.92 2.36 -18.06
CA LEU A 191 2.64 1.98 -16.67
C LEU A 191 1.13 1.92 -16.40
N ARG A 192 0.37 2.91 -16.88
CA ARG A 192 -1.10 2.94 -16.75
C ARG A 192 -1.77 1.80 -17.51
N GLU A 193 -1.37 1.50 -18.74
CA GLU A 193 -1.90 0.39 -19.52
C GLU A 193 -1.69 -0.97 -18.82
N ARG A 194 -0.50 -1.19 -18.22
CA ARG A 194 -0.24 -2.38 -17.40
C ARG A 194 -1.14 -2.46 -16.19
N ALA A 195 -1.29 -1.36 -15.46
CA ALA A 195 -2.13 -1.29 -14.27
C ALA A 195 -3.61 -1.55 -14.59
N ASP A 196 -4.11 -0.98 -15.69
CA ASP A 196 -5.52 -1.12 -16.09
C ASP A 196 -5.80 -2.53 -16.62
N TRP A 197 -4.90 -3.10 -17.42
CA TRP A 197 -5.01 -4.48 -17.87
C TRP A 197 -5.07 -5.45 -16.69
N TYR A 198 -4.15 -5.28 -15.75
CA TYR A 198 -4.07 -6.18 -14.59
C TYR A 198 -5.26 -6.03 -13.65
N THR A 199 -5.77 -4.79 -13.48
CA THR A 199 -7.01 -4.53 -12.74
C THR A 199 -8.19 -5.29 -13.37
N GLY A 200 -8.34 -5.23 -14.69
CA GLY A 200 -9.38 -5.96 -15.40
C GLY A 200 -9.28 -7.47 -15.23
N LEU A 201 -8.06 -8.01 -15.28
CA LEU A 201 -7.77 -9.43 -15.05
C LEU A 201 -8.23 -9.87 -13.65
N ILE A 202 -7.79 -9.16 -12.60
CA ILE A 202 -8.11 -9.49 -11.21
C ILE A 202 -9.61 -9.39 -10.94
N ARG A 203 -10.26 -8.31 -11.38
CA ARG A 203 -11.72 -8.15 -11.22
C ARG A 203 -12.51 -9.28 -11.85
N THR A 204 -12.02 -9.85 -12.93
CA THR A 204 -12.70 -10.92 -13.66
C THR A 204 -12.42 -12.30 -13.07
N GLN A 205 -11.19 -12.56 -12.66
CA GLN A 205 -10.74 -13.90 -12.27
C GLN A 205 -10.80 -14.15 -10.75
N GLU A 206 -10.56 -13.13 -9.95
CA GLU A 206 -10.35 -13.32 -8.51
C GLU A 206 -11.55 -12.91 -7.65
N TRP A 207 -12.60 -12.37 -8.24
CA TRP A 207 -13.82 -12.05 -7.51
C TRP A 207 -14.63 -13.30 -7.20
N VAL A 208 -14.85 -13.58 -5.93
CA VAL A 208 -15.64 -14.71 -5.44
C VAL A 208 -16.88 -14.24 -4.73
N THR A 209 -17.94 -15.04 -4.77
CA THR A 209 -19.19 -14.77 -4.07
C THR A 209 -19.70 -16.02 -3.37
N ASP A 210 -20.39 -15.83 -2.25
CA ASP A 210 -21.15 -16.89 -1.61
C ASP A 210 -22.57 -17.02 -2.21
N GLU A 211 -23.36 -17.98 -1.69
CA GLU A 211 -24.73 -18.22 -2.10
C GLU A 211 -25.72 -17.07 -1.78
N ASN A 212 -25.34 -16.18 -0.86
CA ASN A 212 -26.15 -15.02 -0.46
C ASN A 212 -25.75 -13.75 -1.22
N GLY A 213 -24.79 -13.84 -2.14
CA GLY A 213 -24.30 -12.72 -2.93
C GLY A 213 -23.31 -11.82 -2.21
N ASN A 214 -22.75 -12.26 -1.05
CA ASN A 214 -21.64 -11.56 -0.43
C ASN A 214 -20.37 -11.81 -1.24
N GLY A 215 -19.60 -10.75 -1.52
CA GLY A 215 -18.45 -10.81 -2.41
C GLY A 215 -17.15 -10.35 -1.78
N TRP A 216 -16.04 -10.96 -2.19
CA TRP A 216 -14.69 -10.57 -1.82
C TRP A 216 -13.69 -11.10 -2.85
N PHE A 217 -12.41 -10.70 -2.79
CA PHE A 217 -11.37 -11.23 -3.67
C PHE A 217 -10.70 -12.46 -3.06
N ASN A 218 -10.41 -13.48 -3.90
CA ASN A 218 -9.39 -14.45 -3.55
C ASN A 218 -8.04 -13.73 -3.42
N GLY A 219 -7.36 -13.89 -2.29
CA GLY A 219 -6.10 -13.20 -2.01
C GLY A 219 -4.86 -14.00 -2.36
N TYR A 220 -4.99 -15.34 -2.51
CA TYR A 220 -3.83 -16.22 -2.65
C TYR A 220 -4.13 -17.49 -3.44
N TYR A 221 -3.06 -18.07 -4.02
CA TYR A 221 -3.00 -19.44 -4.50
C TYR A 221 -1.97 -20.22 -3.67
N ASP A 222 -2.31 -21.47 -3.34
CA ASP A 222 -1.45 -22.36 -2.58
C ASP A 222 -0.35 -23.02 -3.45
N ASN A 223 0.51 -23.84 -2.84
CA ASN A 223 1.61 -24.49 -3.55
C ASN A 223 1.18 -25.57 -4.56
N HIS A 224 -0.12 -25.89 -4.63
CA HIS A 224 -0.72 -26.73 -5.66
C HIS A 224 -1.41 -25.93 -6.77
N GLY A 225 -1.34 -24.60 -6.72
CA GLY A 225 -2.01 -23.70 -7.66
C GLY A 225 -3.53 -23.65 -7.47
N ARG A 226 -4.03 -23.89 -6.25
CA ARG A 226 -5.46 -23.82 -5.95
C ARG A 226 -5.80 -22.50 -5.29
N PRO A 227 -6.94 -21.85 -5.65
CA PRO A 227 -7.36 -20.62 -4.96
C PRO A 227 -7.66 -20.95 -3.49
N VAL A 228 -7.21 -20.06 -2.60
CA VAL A 228 -7.28 -20.28 -1.14
C VAL A 228 -8.64 -19.90 -0.58
N GLU A 229 -9.25 -18.87 -1.10
CA GLU A 229 -10.49 -18.29 -0.62
C GLU A 229 -11.72 -18.74 -1.40
N GLY A 230 -12.89 -18.46 -0.84
CA GLY A 230 -14.17 -18.89 -1.40
C GLY A 230 -14.97 -19.78 -0.43
N LYS A 231 -16.06 -20.40 -0.91
CA LYS A 231 -16.81 -21.37 -0.12
C LYS A 231 -16.31 -22.78 -0.40
N ARG A 232 -15.91 -23.49 0.64
CA ARG A 232 -15.47 -24.89 0.57
C ARG A 232 -16.06 -25.69 1.72
N ASP A 233 -16.58 -26.89 1.46
CA ASP A 233 -17.10 -27.81 2.48
C ASP A 233 -18.05 -27.14 3.49
N ASN A 234 -18.96 -26.28 3.01
CA ASN A 234 -19.88 -25.46 3.80
C ASN A 234 -19.21 -24.39 4.70
N HIS A 235 -17.92 -24.12 4.54
CA HIS A 235 -17.20 -23.06 5.24
C HIS A 235 -16.79 -21.94 4.27
N VAL A 236 -16.92 -20.71 4.73
CA VAL A 236 -16.37 -19.54 4.03
C VAL A 236 -14.91 -19.38 4.41
N ARG A 237 -14.04 -19.29 3.40
CA ARG A 237 -12.64 -18.93 3.54
C ARG A 237 -12.44 -17.53 3.03
N MET A 238 -12.12 -16.61 3.92
CA MET A 238 -11.84 -15.21 3.61
C MET A 238 -10.62 -14.76 4.41
N MET A 239 -9.70 -14.08 3.76
CA MET A 239 -8.53 -13.43 4.37
C MET A 239 -8.63 -11.91 4.20
N LEU A 240 -8.33 -11.17 5.26
CA LEU A 240 -8.41 -9.71 5.27
C LEU A 240 -7.36 -9.07 4.36
N THR A 241 -6.17 -9.66 4.26
CA THR A 241 -5.03 -9.12 3.51
C THR A 241 -5.36 -8.86 2.04
N GLY A 242 -6.00 -9.83 1.35
CA GLY A 242 -6.44 -9.66 -0.04
C GLY A 242 -7.38 -8.48 -0.22
N GLN A 243 -8.29 -8.30 0.73
CA GLN A 243 -9.27 -7.23 0.69
C GLN A 243 -8.62 -5.85 0.91
N VAL A 244 -7.70 -5.77 1.88
CA VAL A 244 -6.98 -4.52 2.18
C VAL A 244 -6.24 -4.02 0.96
N PHE A 245 -5.43 -4.86 0.33
CA PHE A 245 -4.62 -4.43 -0.81
C PHE A 245 -5.42 -4.22 -2.09
N SER A 246 -6.55 -4.94 -2.29
CA SER A 246 -7.45 -4.67 -3.43
C SER A 246 -8.11 -3.29 -3.32
N VAL A 247 -8.49 -2.88 -2.12
CA VAL A 247 -9.05 -1.54 -1.86
C VAL A 247 -7.96 -0.47 -1.94
N MET A 248 -6.83 -0.66 -1.27
CA MET A 248 -5.70 0.27 -1.21
C MET A 248 -5.06 0.52 -2.59
N GLY A 249 -4.88 -0.54 -3.39
CA GLY A 249 -4.33 -0.46 -4.75
C GLY A 249 -5.34 0.04 -5.79
N ASN A 250 -6.55 0.45 -5.37
CA ASN A 250 -7.63 0.90 -6.25
C ASN A 250 -7.99 -0.15 -7.34
N VAL A 251 -7.86 -1.43 -7.00
CA VAL A 251 -8.29 -2.55 -7.84
C VAL A 251 -9.78 -2.81 -7.63
N ALA A 252 -10.25 -2.92 -6.38
CA ALA A 252 -11.67 -2.96 -6.09
C ALA A 252 -12.34 -1.65 -6.53
N ASP A 253 -13.45 -1.71 -7.27
CA ASP A 253 -14.30 -0.55 -7.48
C ASP A 253 -15.18 -0.26 -6.25
N ASP A 254 -16.00 0.81 -6.28
CA ASP A 254 -16.79 1.20 -5.13
C ASP A 254 -17.87 0.17 -4.76
N ALA A 255 -18.46 -0.50 -5.76
CA ALA A 255 -19.44 -1.57 -5.52
C ALA A 255 -18.78 -2.80 -4.90
N GLN A 256 -17.60 -3.17 -5.39
CA GLN A 256 -16.79 -4.26 -4.83
C GLN A 256 -16.30 -3.89 -3.42
N THR A 257 -15.85 -2.66 -3.19
CA THR A 257 -15.44 -2.18 -1.85
C THR A 257 -16.61 -2.26 -0.87
N ALA A 258 -17.81 -1.83 -1.26
CA ALA A 258 -19.01 -1.95 -0.45
C ALA A 258 -19.39 -3.42 -0.16
N ALA A 259 -19.19 -4.34 -1.12
CA ALA A 259 -19.41 -5.77 -0.89
C ALA A 259 -18.36 -6.36 0.05
N ILE A 260 -17.10 -5.98 -0.10
CA ILE A 260 -16.00 -6.36 0.80
C ILE A 260 -16.31 -5.96 2.25
N THR A 261 -16.78 -4.72 2.48
CA THR A 261 -17.09 -4.26 3.84
C THR A 261 -18.18 -5.11 4.49
N LYS A 262 -19.22 -5.48 3.74
CA LYS A 262 -20.29 -6.38 4.20
C LYS A 262 -19.77 -7.78 4.51
N SER A 263 -18.95 -8.33 3.62
CA SER A 263 -18.36 -9.66 3.80
C SER A 263 -17.41 -9.70 4.99
N ALA A 264 -16.57 -8.68 5.16
CA ALA A 264 -15.68 -8.56 6.31
C ALA A 264 -16.44 -8.40 7.62
N ASP A 265 -17.53 -7.63 7.64
CA ASP A 265 -18.42 -7.51 8.79
C ASP A 265 -19.09 -8.83 9.17
N LEU A 266 -19.48 -9.62 8.19
CA LEU A 266 -20.16 -10.88 8.40
C LEU A 266 -19.20 -12.00 8.84
N TYR A 267 -18.03 -12.11 8.21
CA TYR A 267 -17.15 -13.27 8.34
C TYR A 267 -15.95 -13.04 9.24
N LEU A 268 -15.41 -11.81 9.29
CA LEU A 268 -14.16 -11.51 10.02
C LEU A 268 -14.37 -10.69 11.28
N TYR A 269 -15.44 -9.89 11.37
CA TYR A 269 -15.63 -8.98 12.49
C TYR A 269 -16.07 -9.69 13.77
N LYS A 270 -15.31 -9.46 14.87
CA LYS A 270 -15.59 -9.93 16.23
C LYS A 270 -15.28 -8.82 17.23
N LYS A 271 -16.31 -8.11 17.65
CA LYS A 271 -16.16 -6.95 18.55
C LYS A 271 -15.43 -7.32 19.85
N GLU A 272 -15.78 -8.46 20.43
CA GLU A 272 -15.30 -8.95 21.72
C GLU A 272 -13.80 -9.28 21.78
N VAL A 273 -13.16 -9.38 20.61
CA VAL A 273 -11.72 -9.64 20.52
C VAL A 273 -10.93 -8.54 19.80
N GLY A 274 -11.56 -7.38 19.56
CA GLY A 274 -10.86 -6.21 19.02
C GLY A 274 -11.17 -5.85 17.58
N GLY A 275 -12.06 -6.57 16.88
CA GLY A 275 -12.53 -6.20 15.55
C GLY A 275 -12.32 -7.25 14.46
N TYR A 276 -11.61 -6.92 13.40
CA TYR A 276 -11.48 -7.76 12.22
C TYR A 276 -10.35 -8.79 12.37
N ARG A 277 -10.69 -10.07 12.34
CA ARG A 277 -9.73 -11.18 12.30
C ARG A 277 -8.99 -11.20 10.96
N LEU A 278 -7.76 -11.68 10.98
CA LEU A 278 -6.93 -11.75 9.76
C LEU A 278 -7.49 -12.75 8.72
N ASN A 279 -8.11 -13.83 9.19
CA ASN A 279 -8.80 -14.80 8.34
C ASN A 279 -9.94 -15.48 9.10
N THR A 280 -10.86 -16.10 8.35
CA THR A 280 -11.84 -17.07 8.90
C THR A 280 -11.15 -18.35 9.31
N ASP A 281 -11.80 -19.14 10.18
CA ASP A 281 -11.30 -20.48 10.51
C ASP A 281 -11.46 -21.42 9.33
N PHE A 282 -10.35 -21.84 8.73
CA PHE A 282 -10.37 -22.72 7.55
C PHE A 282 -10.69 -24.18 7.86
N LYS A 283 -10.66 -24.57 9.14
CA LYS A 283 -10.87 -25.96 9.59
C LYS A 283 -9.92 -26.96 8.93
N GLU A 284 -8.75 -26.51 8.53
CA GLU A 284 -7.73 -27.26 7.81
C GLU A 284 -6.34 -26.74 8.15
N GLU A 285 -5.40 -27.65 8.38
CA GLU A 285 -3.98 -27.33 8.51
C GLU A 285 -3.34 -27.16 7.12
N LYS A 286 -3.40 -25.93 6.60
CA LYS A 286 -3.01 -25.64 5.22
C LYS A 286 -1.51 -25.33 5.07
N PHE A 287 -0.65 -26.32 5.44
CA PHE A 287 0.80 -26.17 5.33
C PHE A 287 1.33 -26.06 3.89
N ASP A 288 0.51 -26.36 2.90
CA ASP A 288 0.81 -26.09 1.50
C ASP A 288 0.70 -24.60 1.12
N LEU A 289 0.36 -23.73 2.10
CA LEU A 289 0.38 -22.29 1.96
C LEU A 289 1.38 -21.64 2.93
N GLY A 290 1.35 -22.00 4.23
CA GLY A 290 2.25 -21.41 5.18
C GLY A 290 2.16 -21.94 6.60
N ARG A 291 3.23 -21.70 7.38
CA ARG A 291 3.31 -22.08 8.79
C ARG A 291 2.25 -21.43 9.68
N MET A 292 1.58 -20.35 9.23
CA MET A 292 0.51 -19.72 10.00
C MET A 292 -0.57 -20.73 10.42
N PHE A 293 -0.87 -21.71 9.58
CA PHE A 293 -1.88 -22.74 9.88
C PHE A 293 -1.46 -23.77 10.94
N GLY A 294 -0.22 -23.71 11.42
CA GLY A 294 0.26 -24.43 12.59
C GLY A 294 -0.05 -23.73 13.92
N PHE A 295 -0.48 -22.47 13.92
CA PHE A 295 -0.98 -21.79 15.10
C PHE A 295 -2.43 -22.14 15.35
N ALA A 296 -2.84 -22.20 16.61
CA ALA A 296 -4.25 -22.33 16.96
C ALA A 296 -5.05 -21.15 16.38
N TYR A 297 -6.28 -21.41 15.94
CA TYR A 297 -7.13 -20.35 15.40
C TYR A 297 -7.41 -19.27 16.45
N GLY A 298 -7.15 -18.04 16.10
CA GLY A 298 -7.19 -16.87 16.97
C GLY A 298 -5.83 -16.44 17.52
N GLU A 299 -4.76 -17.14 17.14
CA GLU A 299 -3.38 -16.82 17.53
C GLU A 299 -2.58 -16.37 16.31
N LYS A 300 -1.77 -15.31 16.49
CA LYS A 300 -0.87 -14.75 15.47
C LYS A 300 -1.60 -14.55 14.13
N GLU A 301 -0.95 -14.94 13.04
CA GLU A 301 -1.50 -14.77 11.69
C GLU A 301 -2.70 -15.68 11.39
N ASN A 302 -2.98 -16.69 12.23
CA ASN A 302 -4.13 -17.58 12.04
C ASN A 302 -5.37 -17.10 12.79
N GLY A 303 -6.03 -16.08 12.27
CA GLY A 303 -7.34 -15.62 12.77
C GLY A 303 -7.30 -14.74 14.02
N ALA A 304 -6.14 -14.27 14.48
CA ALA A 304 -6.08 -13.18 15.46
C ALA A 304 -6.57 -11.86 14.84
N VAL A 305 -6.93 -10.90 15.67
CA VAL A 305 -7.11 -9.51 15.22
C VAL A 305 -5.73 -8.89 15.10
N PHE A 306 -5.14 -8.96 13.91
CA PHE A 306 -3.80 -8.45 13.65
C PHE A 306 -3.87 -6.93 13.45
N SER A 307 -3.39 -6.17 14.46
CA SER A 307 -3.67 -4.73 14.56
C SER A 307 -3.14 -3.95 13.36
N HIS A 308 -1.96 -4.28 12.84
CA HIS A 308 -1.41 -3.60 11.66
C HIS A 308 -2.31 -3.76 10.43
N MET A 309 -2.76 -4.98 10.12
CA MET A 309 -3.64 -5.21 8.97
C MET A 309 -5.02 -4.55 9.17
N THR A 310 -5.57 -4.58 10.40
CA THR A 310 -6.83 -3.88 10.72
C THR A 310 -6.71 -2.36 10.49
N VAL A 311 -5.59 -1.76 10.88
CA VAL A 311 -5.35 -0.32 10.66
C VAL A 311 -5.13 -0.01 9.17
N MET A 312 -4.42 -0.87 8.43
CA MET A 312 -4.28 -0.75 6.98
C MET A 312 -5.63 -0.87 6.27
N TYR A 313 -6.51 -1.77 6.74
CA TYR A 313 -7.89 -1.85 6.26
C TYR A 313 -8.65 -0.54 6.46
N ALA A 314 -8.61 0.00 7.67
CA ALA A 314 -9.24 1.29 7.96
C ALA A 314 -8.67 2.42 7.08
N ASN A 315 -7.34 2.49 6.92
CA ASN A 315 -6.69 3.47 6.07
C ASN A 315 -7.17 3.39 4.62
N ALA A 316 -7.20 2.17 4.05
CA ALA A 316 -7.68 1.92 2.69
C ALA A 316 -9.15 2.36 2.52
N LEU A 317 -10.01 2.05 3.49
CA LEU A 317 -11.42 2.46 3.49
C LEU A 317 -11.57 3.98 3.55
N TYR A 318 -10.82 4.65 4.41
CA TYR A 318 -10.80 6.12 4.48
C TYR A 318 -10.33 6.76 3.17
N GLN A 319 -9.29 6.22 2.54
CA GLN A 319 -8.82 6.70 1.23
C GLN A 319 -9.94 6.65 0.18
N ARG A 320 -10.77 5.62 0.22
CA ARG A 320 -11.87 5.38 -0.72
C ARG A 320 -13.19 6.04 -0.30
N GLY A 321 -13.22 6.81 0.80
CA GLY A 321 -14.42 7.50 1.27
C GLY A 321 -15.41 6.63 2.08
N PHE A 322 -15.05 5.38 2.38
CA PHE A 322 -15.82 4.49 3.27
C PHE A 322 -15.51 4.81 4.75
N VAL A 323 -15.84 6.05 5.14
CA VAL A 323 -15.39 6.63 6.41
C VAL A 323 -16.04 5.97 7.62
N LYS A 324 -17.31 5.57 7.54
CA LYS A 324 -18.01 4.89 8.64
C LYS A 324 -17.42 3.53 8.95
N GLU A 325 -17.08 2.78 7.90
CA GLU A 325 -16.49 1.45 7.98
C GLU A 325 -15.03 1.54 8.47
N GLY A 326 -14.26 2.50 7.94
CA GLY A 326 -12.90 2.80 8.40
C GLY A 326 -12.86 3.22 9.86
N TYR A 327 -13.78 4.10 10.28
CA TYR A 327 -13.93 4.49 11.69
C TYR A 327 -14.27 3.29 12.58
N LYS A 328 -15.20 2.43 12.15
CA LYS A 328 -15.56 1.22 12.89
C LYS A 328 -14.34 0.35 13.15
N ALA A 329 -13.49 0.13 12.15
CA ALA A 329 -12.28 -0.68 12.27
C ALA A 329 -11.31 -0.08 13.30
N LEU A 330 -10.98 1.22 13.18
CA LEU A 330 -10.08 1.90 14.13
C LEU A 330 -10.66 1.96 15.54
N TYR A 331 -11.93 2.32 15.66
CA TYR A 331 -12.56 2.54 16.96
C TYR A 331 -12.72 1.23 17.75
N THR A 332 -13.07 0.12 17.08
CA THR A 332 -13.17 -1.18 17.76
C THR A 332 -11.80 -1.64 18.27
N LEU A 333 -10.74 -1.44 17.48
CA LEU A 333 -9.37 -1.73 17.90
C LEU A 333 -8.97 -0.89 19.13
N PHE A 334 -9.29 0.40 19.10
CA PHE A 334 -9.06 1.32 20.23
C PHE A 334 -9.85 0.91 21.48
N GLU A 335 -11.16 0.62 21.35
CA GLU A 335 -12.00 0.17 22.47
C GLU A 335 -11.40 -1.07 23.14
N GLN A 336 -10.91 -2.05 22.34
CA GLN A 336 -10.29 -3.24 22.88
C GLN A 336 -8.97 -2.93 23.60
N ALA A 337 -8.13 -2.09 23.01
CA ALA A 337 -6.87 -1.68 23.63
C ALA A 337 -7.08 -0.98 24.97
N MET A 338 -8.12 -0.14 25.07
CA MET A 338 -8.49 0.58 26.29
C MET A 338 -9.24 -0.28 27.32
N ASN A 339 -9.74 -1.44 26.93
CA ASN A 339 -10.38 -2.41 27.83
C ASN A 339 -9.31 -3.21 28.60
N THR A 340 -8.54 -2.53 29.44
CA THR A 340 -7.37 -3.09 30.13
C THR A 340 -7.63 -4.37 30.94
N PRO A 341 -8.82 -4.57 31.56
CA PRO A 341 -9.11 -5.83 32.25
C PRO A 341 -9.13 -7.06 31.32
N VAL A 342 -9.45 -6.87 30.04
CA VAL A 342 -9.49 -7.94 29.03
C VAL A 342 -8.23 -7.97 28.20
N SER A 343 -7.85 -6.82 27.63
CA SER A 343 -6.70 -6.71 26.73
C SER A 343 -5.37 -6.93 27.42
N LEU A 344 -5.30 -6.69 28.74
CA LEU A 344 -4.08 -6.70 29.55
C LEU A 344 -2.98 -5.78 28.98
N MET A 345 -3.39 -4.75 28.23
CA MET A 345 -2.53 -3.76 27.62
C MET A 345 -2.52 -2.46 28.42
N TYR A 346 -1.34 -1.86 28.59
CA TYR A 346 -1.21 -0.50 29.07
C TYR A 346 0.24 -0.01 28.90
N PRO A 347 0.44 1.16 28.28
CA PRO A 347 -0.43 1.77 27.26
C PRO A 347 -0.13 1.19 25.88
N GLY A 348 -1.03 1.33 24.92
CA GLY A 348 -0.73 1.17 23.51
C GLY A 348 -1.55 0.12 22.78
N ILE A 349 -1.26 0.00 21.49
CA ILE A 349 -1.88 -0.98 20.58
C ILE A 349 -0.91 -2.15 20.43
N PRO A 350 -1.34 -3.40 20.70
CA PRO A 350 -0.47 -4.57 20.54
C PRO A 350 -0.28 -4.91 19.06
N GLU A 351 0.62 -5.85 18.77
CA GLU A 351 0.75 -6.42 17.44
C GLU A 351 -0.54 -7.13 17.02
N TYR A 352 -1.13 -7.93 17.93
CA TYR A 352 -2.43 -8.54 17.72
C TYR A 352 -3.19 -8.76 19.03
N PHE A 353 -4.52 -8.95 18.93
CA PHE A 353 -5.36 -9.51 19.99
C PHE A 353 -5.65 -10.98 19.67
N ASP A 354 -5.46 -11.84 20.67
CA ASP A 354 -5.67 -13.29 20.57
C ASP A 354 -7.16 -13.69 20.58
N ALA A 355 -7.43 -15.00 20.65
CA ALA A 355 -8.77 -15.56 20.68
C ALA A 355 -9.63 -15.07 21.85
N ASP A 356 -9.00 -14.70 22.98
CA ASP A 356 -9.64 -14.19 24.19
C ASP A 356 -9.69 -12.64 24.23
N GLY A 357 -9.17 -11.96 23.22
CA GLY A 357 -9.05 -10.51 23.15
C GLY A 357 -7.90 -9.92 23.99
N LYS A 358 -6.92 -10.76 24.37
CA LYS A 358 -5.71 -10.32 25.07
C LYS A 358 -4.67 -9.79 24.08
N GLY A 359 -4.10 -8.65 24.37
CA GLY A 359 -3.03 -8.06 23.56
C GLY A 359 -1.71 -8.83 23.70
N LYS A 360 -1.08 -9.08 22.57
CA LYS A 360 0.20 -9.77 22.47
C LYS A 360 1.24 -8.87 21.80
N TYR A 361 2.49 -9.00 22.22
CA TYR A 361 3.61 -8.18 21.75
C TYR A 361 3.34 -6.68 21.93
N PRO A 362 3.37 -6.18 23.20
CA PRO A 362 2.99 -4.80 23.54
C PRO A 362 4.16 -3.80 23.35
N TYR A 363 4.81 -3.84 22.21
CA TYR A 363 5.88 -2.91 21.84
C TYR A 363 5.49 -2.12 20.59
N LEU A 364 6.28 -1.12 20.23
CA LEU A 364 6.03 -0.30 19.05
C LEU A 364 6.12 -1.16 17.79
N THR A 365 4.97 -1.30 17.11
CA THR A 365 4.82 -2.07 15.87
C THR A 365 4.33 -1.17 14.73
N GLY A 366 4.25 -1.70 13.52
CA GLY A 366 3.62 -1.03 12.38
C GLY A 366 2.19 -0.56 12.68
N ALA A 367 1.47 -1.24 13.57
CA ALA A 367 0.11 -0.89 13.96
C ALA A 367 0.02 0.53 14.53
N ALA A 368 0.88 0.90 15.47
CA ALA A 368 0.83 2.22 16.13
C ALA A 368 1.15 3.35 15.15
N SER A 369 2.18 3.19 14.31
CA SER A 369 2.57 4.21 13.33
C SER A 369 1.52 4.38 12.23
N TRP A 370 0.94 3.29 11.72
CA TRP A 370 -0.15 3.36 10.75
C TRP A 370 -1.44 3.94 11.36
N TYR A 371 -1.71 3.67 12.64
CA TYR A 371 -2.85 4.27 13.35
C TYR A 371 -2.71 5.80 13.38
N MET A 372 -1.56 6.30 13.83
CA MET A 372 -1.27 7.73 13.85
C MET A 372 -1.30 8.35 12.45
N MET A 373 -0.69 7.68 11.45
CA MET A 373 -0.72 8.13 10.06
C MET A 373 -2.16 8.23 9.55
N THR A 374 -3.01 7.24 9.83
CA THR A 374 -4.42 7.25 9.40
C THR A 374 -5.19 8.38 10.07
N MET A 375 -4.99 8.60 11.37
CA MET A 375 -5.64 9.72 12.06
C MET A 375 -5.25 11.06 11.43
N VAL A 376 -3.96 11.31 11.24
CA VAL A 376 -3.46 12.59 10.72
C VAL A 376 -3.86 12.77 9.26
N THR A 377 -3.53 11.81 8.40
CA THR A 377 -3.64 12.00 6.94
C THR A 377 -5.04 11.72 6.39
N GLN A 378 -5.85 10.93 7.10
CA GLN A 378 -7.19 10.55 6.63
C GLN A 378 -8.29 11.21 7.46
N ILE A 379 -8.30 11.04 8.80
CA ILE A 379 -9.39 11.60 9.62
C ILE A 379 -9.30 13.13 9.66
N PHE A 380 -8.16 13.68 10.11
CA PHE A 380 -7.94 15.13 10.04
C PHE A 380 -7.73 15.60 8.59
N GLY A 381 -7.33 14.69 7.70
CA GLY A 381 -7.02 15.00 6.31
C GLY A 381 -5.84 15.98 6.17
N PHE A 382 -4.99 16.07 7.20
CA PHE A 382 -3.82 16.95 7.22
C PHE A 382 -2.62 16.18 6.63
N ARG A 383 -2.25 16.51 5.41
CA ARG A 383 -1.16 15.82 4.71
C ARG A 383 -0.43 16.73 3.73
N GLY A 384 0.80 16.37 3.41
CA GLY A 384 1.51 16.92 2.27
C GLY A 384 1.04 16.28 0.96
N GLU A 385 1.06 17.04 -0.13
CA GLU A 385 0.93 16.56 -1.48
C GLU A 385 1.90 17.34 -2.38
N TRP A 386 2.97 16.67 -2.77
CA TRP A 386 4.09 17.27 -3.52
C TRP A 386 4.69 18.52 -2.83
N GLY A 387 4.71 18.52 -1.50
CA GLY A 387 5.24 19.61 -0.69
C GLY A 387 4.24 20.71 -0.33
N ASP A 388 3.07 20.73 -0.92
CA ASP A 388 1.97 21.62 -0.55
C ASP A 388 1.11 21.01 0.56
N LEU A 389 0.43 21.83 1.36
CA LEU A 389 -0.43 21.37 2.44
C LEU A 389 -1.85 21.11 1.95
N VAL A 390 -2.31 19.88 2.09
CA VAL A 390 -3.70 19.49 1.81
C VAL A 390 -4.47 19.29 3.12
N LEU A 391 -5.69 19.82 3.17
CA LEU A 391 -6.66 19.62 4.24
C LEU A 391 -7.93 19.03 3.63
N GLU A 392 -8.22 17.76 3.95
CA GLU A 392 -9.38 17.01 3.47
C GLU A 392 -10.01 16.22 4.61
N PRO A 393 -10.77 16.87 5.51
CA PRO A 393 -11.32 16.23 6.69
C PRO A 393 -12.33 15.13 6.36
N LYS A 394 -12.16 13.97 6.98
CA LYS A 394 -13.10 12.83 6.90
C LYS A 394 -13.60 12.49 8.30
N ILE A 395 -14.30 13.45 8.92
CA ILE A 395 -14.70 13.44 10.32
C ILE A 395 -16.19 13.13 10.41
N LEU A 396 -16.55 12.10 11.17
CA LEU A 396 -17.94 11.77 11.47
C LEU A 396 -18.52 12.74 12.51
N LEU A 397 -19.82 13.02 12.46
CA LEU A 397 -20.48 13.94 13.39
C LEU A 397 -20.17 13.63 14.86
N ARG A 398 -20.13 12.35 15.22
CA ARG A 398 -19.86 11.90 16.59
C ARG A 398 -18.44 12.21 17.11
N GLN A 399 -17.52 12.62 16.26
CA GLN A 399 -16.14 12.94 16.64
C GLN A 399 -15.96 14.42 17.01
N PHE A 400 -16.91 15.27 16.64
CA PHE A 400 -16.92 16.67 17.06
C PHE A 400 -17.31 16.80 18.52
N ASP A 401 -16.77 17.82 19.19
CA ASP A 401 -17.20 18.20 20.54
C ASP A 401 -18.62 18.80 20.54
N GLU A 402 -19.15 19.13 21.72
CA GLU A 402 -20.50 19.72 21.87
C GLU A 402 -20.67 21.04 21.11
N SER A 403 -19.59 21.79 20.94
CA SER A 403 -19.56 23.06 20.20
C SER A 403 -19.40 22.87 18.68
N GLY A 404 -19.27 21.62 18.22
CA GLY A 404 -19.07 21.29 16.82
C GLY A 404 -17.63 21.50 16.33
N ASN A 405 -16.64 21.46 17.23
CA ASN A 405 -15.24 21.59 16.87
C ASN A 405 -14.52 20.23 16.92
N TYR A 406 -13.50 20.09 16.06
CA TYR A 406 -12.53 19.00 16.11
C TYR A 406 -11.15 19.58 15.81
N SER A 407 -10.19 19.47 16.73
CA SER A 407 -8.94 20.22 16.65
C SER A 407 -7.72 19.40 17.06
N ALA A 408 -6.58 19.74 16.47
CA ALA A 408 -5.27 19.21 16.84
C ALA A 408 -4.14 20.14 16.38
N GLN A 409 -2.91 19.81 16.78
CA GLN A 409 -1.70 20.45 16.29
C GLN A 409 -0.86 19.44 15.50
N PHE A 410 -0.30 19.87 14.37
CA PHE A 410 0.50 19.04 13.47
C PHE A 410 1.79 19.75 13.05
N PRO A 411 2.90 19.01 12.97
CA PRO A 411 4.09 19.51 12.29
C PRO A 411 3.98 19.29 10.78
N PHE A 412 4.45 20.26 9.99
CA PHE A 412 4.61 20.12 8.54
C PHE A 412 5.76 21.01 8.07
N ARG A 413 6.76 20.43 7.40
CA ARG A 413 7.93 21.12 6.84
C ARG A 413 8.62 22.09 7.82
N GLY A 414 8.85 21.64 9.06
CA GLY A 414 9.52 22.42 10.11
C GLY A 414 8.66 23.47 10.81
N GLN A 415 7.39 23.59 10.44
CA GLN A 415 6.41 24.52 11.01
C GLN A 415 5.36 23.77 11.83
N THR A 416 4.65 24.46 12.72
CA THR A 416 3.57 23.91 13.55
C THR A 416 2.23 24.53 13.16
N TYR A 417 1.20 23.72 13.02
CA TYR A 417 -0.15 24.12 12.60
C TYR A 417 -1.18 23.74 13.67
N ALA A 418 -1.83 24.75 14.25
CA ALA A 418 -3.03 24.55 15.08
C ALA A 418 -4.25 24.54 14.16
N VAL A 419 -4.86 23.38 13.99
CA VAL A 419 -5.99 23.17 13.07
C VAL A 419 -7.27 22.99 13.85
N VAL A 420 -8.33 23.71 13.47
CA VAL A 420 -9.68 23.57 14.03
C VAL A 420 -10.68 23.43 12.88
N TYR A 421 -11.36 22.31 12.84
CA TYR A 421 -12.53 22.10 11.98
C TYR A 421 -13.80 22.46 12.78
N GLN A 422 -14.63 23.32 12.20
CA GLN A 422 -15.88 23.77 12.78
C GLN A 422 -17.06 23.25 11.95
N ASN A 423 -17.96 22.51 12.56
CA ASN A 423 -19.19 21.98 11.96
C ASN A 423 -20.43 22.57 12.65
N PRO A 424 -20.72 23.88 12.42
CA PRO A 424 -21.79 24.59 13.15
C PRO A 424 -23.19 24.04 12.83
N GLN A 425 -23.35 23.42 11.66
CA GLN A 425 -24.62 22.83 11.23
C GLN A 425 -24.78 21.37 11.67
N LYS A 426 -23.78 20.80 12.35
CA LYS A 426 -23.78 19.40 12.83
C LYS A 426 -24.10 18.38 11.71
N LYS A 427 -23.52 18.58 10.53
CA LYS A 427 -23.67 17.68 9.39
C LYS A 427 -22.83 16.42 9.54
N GLU A 428 -23.28 15.32 8.96
CA GLU A 428 -22.51 14.09 8.88
C GLU A 428 -21.48 14.15 7.74
N TYR A 429 -20.46 13.27 7.79
CA TYR A 429 -19.54 13.11 6.67
C TYR A 429 -20.32 12.75 5.39
N GLY A 430 -19.99 13.44 4.30
CA GLY A 430 -20.70 13.35 3.02
C GLY A 430 -21.70 14.46 2.79
N ASP A 431 -22.26 15.03 3.85
CA ASP A 431 -23.24 16.13 3.79
C ASP A 431 -22.61 17.51 3.95
N TYR A 432 -21.38 17.60 4.43
CA TYR A 432 -20.65 18.86 4.54
C TYR A 432 -19.61 19.02 3.44
N ARG A 433 -19.23 20.28 3.22
CA ARG A 433 -18.09 20.71 2.39
C ARG A 433 -17.34 21.81 3.13
N ILE A 434 -16.08 22.07 2.75
CA ILE A 434 -15.36 23.24 3.27
C ILE A 434 -15.97 24.49 2.63
N THR A 435 -16.51 25.38 3.46
CA THR A 435 -17.13 26.65 3.04
C THR A 435 -16.25 27.87 3.27
N GLU A 436 -15.40 27.80 4.32
CA GLU A 436 -14.46 28.87 4.64
C GLU A 436 -13.17 28.29 5.19
N VAL A 437 -12.07 28.93 4.83
CA VAL A 437 -10.72 28.68 5.39
C VAL A 437 -10.15 29.98 5.89
N TRP A 438 -9.63 29.96 7.11
CA TRP A 438 -8.96 31.10 7.74
C TRP A 438 -7.55 30.66 8.12
N LEU A 439 -6.56 31.34 7.51
CA LEU A 439 -5.14 31.16 7.80
C LEU A 439 -4.67 32.37 8.61
N ASP A 440 -4.18 32.14 9.82
CA ASP A 440 -3.65 33.19 10.71
C ASP A 440 -4.59 34.38 10.93
N GLY A 441 -5.88 34.08 11.02
CA GLY A 441 -6.94 35.08 11.25
C GLY A 441 -7.39 35.82 9.97
N GLN A 442 -6.80 35.52 8.83
CA GLN A 442 -7.22 36.08 7.52
C GLN A 442 -7.97 35.02 6.70
N ARG A 443 -9.01 35.45 6.00
CA ARG A 443 -9.75 34.55 5.11
C ARG A 443 -8.89 34.17 3.91
N TYR A 444 -8.66 32.89 3.73
CA TYR A 444 -7.91 32.34 2.59
C TYR A 444 -8.86 32.10 1.42
N ALA A 445 -8.52 32.66 0.24
CA ALA A 445 -9.33 32.57 -0.98
C ALA A 445 -8.80 31.47 -1.90
N GLY A 446 -8.94 30.21 -1.50
CA GLY A 446 -8.63 29.03 -2.32
C GLY A 446 -9.89 28.35 -2.84
N GLU A 447 -9.75 27.49 -3.85
CA GLU A 447 -10.82 26.61 -4.28
C GLU A 447 -11.07 25.57 -3.19
N THR A 448 -12.32 25.49 -2.73
CA THR A 448 -12.74 24.58 -1.66
C THR A 448 -13.82 23.63 -2.16
N ASN A 449 -13.79 22.39 -1.70
CA ASN A 449 -14.83 21.41 -1.89
C ASN A 449 -14.82 20.43 -0.69
N THR A 450 -14.51 19.17 -0.91
CA THR A 450 -14.24 18.20 0.16
C THR A 450 -12.90 18.46 0.84
N GLY A 451 -11.96 19.08 0.12
CA GLY A 451 -10.63 19.46 0.58
C GLY A 451 -10.17 20.80 0.01
N ILE A 452 -9.01 21.25 0.47
CA ILE A 452 -8.28 22.41 -0.01
C ILE A 452 -6.79 22.11 -0.05
N CYS A 453 -6.11 22.60 -1.09
CA CYS A 453 -4.65 22.62 -1.19
C CYS A 453 -4.14 24.04 -0.95
N ILE A 454 -3.20 24.21 -0.03
CA ILE A 454 -2.53 25.48 0.28
C ILE A 454 -1.08 25.34 -0.18
N PRO A 455 -0.65 26.09 -1.21
CA PRO A 455 0.74 26.07 -1.67
C PRO A 455 1.70 26.43 -0.54
N PHE A 456 2.80 25.67 -0.40
CA PHE A 456 3.76 25.91 0.69
C PHE A 456 4.34 27.33 0.65
N ALA A 457 4.51 27.91 -0.53
CA ALA A 457 4.97 29.30 -0.68
C ALA A 457 4.10 30.34 0.07
N VAL A 458 2.82 30.04 0.33
CA VAL A 458 1.91 30.89 1.14
C VAL A 458 2.21 30.75 2.64
N LEU A 459 2.83 29.64 3.04
CA LEU A 459 3.10 29.28 4.43
C LEU A 459 4.53 29.61 4.86
N GLU A 460 5.39 30.02 3.92
CA GLU A 460 6.79 30.33 4.23
C GLU A 460 6.95 31.55 5.15
N GLY A 461 8.04 31.56 5.92
CA GLY A 461 8.44 32.72 6.73
C GLY A 461 7.80 32.80 8.11
N LYS A 462 7.02 31.81 8.53
CA LYS A 462 6.38 31.74 9.85
C LYS A 462 6.53 30.35 10.45
N GLU A 463 6.86 30.26 11.73
CA GLU A 463 7.05 28.98 12.43
C GLU A 463 5.73 28.35 12.91
N ASN A 464 4.72 29.16 13.21
CA ASN A 464 3.47 28.70 13.78
C ASN A 464 2.29 29.29 13.02
N HIS A 465 1.37 28.44 12.59
CA HIS A 465 0.16 28.78 11.88
C HIS A 465 -1.10 28.39 12.63
N THR A 466 -2.17 29.14 12.43
CA THR A 466 -3.51 28.78 12.87
C THR A 466 -4.40 28.59 11.64
N LEU A 467 -5.06 27.43 11.58
CA LEU A 467 -5.99 27.07 10.50
C LEU A 467 -7.38 26.82 11.11
N ARG A 468 -8.36 27.64 10.73
CA ARG A 468 -9.76 27.43 11.07
C ARG A 468 -10.53 27.12 9.79
N ILE A 469 -11.13 25.96 9.74
CA ILE A 469 -11.85 25.42 8.59
C ILE A 469 -13.33 25.26 8.95
N VAL A 470 -14.22 25.92 8.23
CA VAL A 470 -15.66 25.85 8.44
C VAL A 470 -16.26 24.85 7.46
N LEU A 471 -17.01 23.90 8.02
CA LEU A 471 -17.73 22.86 7.28
C LEU A 471 -19.22 23.25 7.24
N GLY A 472 -19.78 23.31 6.02
CA GLY A 472 -21.15 23.75 5.85
C GLY A 472 -21.90 23.05 4.72
#